data_d85b7d2a23678a670fc1bec30dde4a57
#
_entry.id   d85b7d2a23678a670fc1bec30dde4a57
#
_cell.length_a   1.000
_cell.length_b   1.000
_cell.length_c   1.000
_cell.angle_alpha   90.00
_cell.angle_beta   90.00
_cell.angle_gamma   90.00
#
_symmetry.space_group_name_H-M   'P 1'
#
loop_
_entity.id
_entity.type
_entity.pdbx_description
1 polymer ?
#
loop_
_entity_poly.entity_id
_entity_poly.type
_entity_poly.pdbx_seq_one_letter_code
_entity_poly.pdbx_strand_id
1 'polypeptide(L)'
;YVGIKVFGDTKELKVNSLKRDFQAPTSDNITMIFDTFNDATNAFVIGSNHIGVQRDMLMFNGGVDIRNSWDMTWDVKWICNSKIYDNYYITEWKIPFNVFKYREGETKWRVGAYQRNTENNAWNLWHRVPKNQEFSNLAFMGDMYFEKPLGKSKAKKSIIPYINGITYNDYEENISGSDIEIGGDAKITIDNSLTLDLTFNPDFSQVEVDQQVTNLTRYEVSLPEKRQFFIENSDLFASFGDKRDANPFFSRRIGIAKDLDGNSIQNKIIAGMRLSGKINSDFRIGFLNMQAEEDLDNEIAATNNAIIALQHKVFSRSNISFMFINKQATKDYNFLGENEEFNRVIGIDYNLASIDSKWIGKYFFHKSFSPSENNKDFSMGLKTSYNSKNLTFRISGVYVGDNYRSDLGFIKRTGILKINPDIGYTFWPENKKLQSHKIEVTPVIIWRPELNYQLSDYFIISRWDGQFNNGDS
;
A
#
# COMPACT_ATOMS: atom_id res chain seq x y z
N TYR A 1 13.40 11.62 21.85
CA TYR A 1 12.22 12.19 22.52
C TYR A 1 11.67 13.34 21.70
N VAL A 2 10.35 13.48 21.68
CA VAL A 2 9.63 14.60 21.04
C VAL A 2 8.69 15.18 22.09
N GLY A 3 8.79 16.48 22.36
CA GLY A 3 7.88 17.22 23.23
C GLY A 3 7.06 18.20 22.40
N ILE A 4 5.75 18.18 22.53
CA ILE A 4 4.83 19.02 21.74
C ILE A 4 3.86 19.70 22.70
N LYS A 5 3.71 21.02 22.54
CA LYS A 5 2.72 21.82 23.24
C LYS A 5 1.74 22.40 22.22
N VAL A 6 0.46 22.10 22.38
CA VAL A 6 -0.62 22.58 21.51
C VAL A 6 -1.51 23.51 22.29
N PHE A 7 -1.63 24.75 21.84
CA PHE A 7 -2.48 25.78 22.43
C PHE A 7 -3.88 25.75 21.82
N GLY A 8 -4.91 26.00 22.64
CA GLY A 8 -6.31 26.06 22.23
C GLY A 8 -7.26 25.84 23.40
N ASP A 9 -8.56 26.00 23.16
CA ASP A 9 -9.56 25.64 24.16
C ASP A 9 -9.59 24.13 24.33
N THR A 10 -9.21 23.69 25.52
CA THR A 10 -9.11 22.25 25.83
C THR A 10 -10.45 21.61 26.19
N LYS A 11 -11.49 22.41 26.41
CA LYS A 11 -12.86 21.92 26.68
C LYS A 11 -13.56 21.41 25.42
N GLU A 12 -13.15 21.91 24.25
CA GLU A 12 -13.72 21.57 22.94
C GLU A 12 -12.95 20.44 22.22
N LEU A 13 -11.90 19.89 22.86
CA LEU A 13 -11.11 18.79 22.27
C LEU A 13 -11.94 17.51 22.15
N LYS A 14 -11.91 16.88 20.97
CA LYS A 14 -12.70 15.69 20.66
C LYS A 14 -11.84 14.44 20.52
N VAL A 15 -12.33 13.34 21.09
CA VAL A 15 -11.80 11.99 20.92
C VAL A 15 -12.93 11.06 20.54
N ASN A 16 -12.89 10.50 19.35
CA ASN A 16 -13.92 9.59 18.88
C ASN A 16 -13.56 8.12 19.13
N SER A 17 -12.31 7.82 19.43
CA SER A 17 -11.85 6.45 19.67
C SER A 17 -10.69 6.42 20.64
N LEU A 18 -10.73 5.46 21.57
CA LEU A 18 -9.63 5.08 22.46
C LEU A 18 -8.78 3.94 21.86
N LYS A 19 -9.18 3.43 20.69
CA LYS A 19 -8.43 2.42 19.98
C LYS A 19 -7.22 3.06 19.32
N ARG A 20 -6.05 2.38 19.37
CA ARG A 20 -4.86 2.73 18.59
C ARG A 20 -5.23 2.86 17.09
N ASP A 21 -4.50 3.67 16.36
CA ASP A 21 -4.70 3.94 14.94
C ASP A 21 -6.07 4.55 14.60
N PHE A 22 -6.52 5.44 15.48
CA PHE A 22 -7.74 6.20 15.29
C PHE A 22 -7.71 7.02 13.98
N GLN A 23 -8.89 7.31 13.46
CA GLN A 23 -9.05 8.14 12.25
C GLN A 23 -8.70 9.60 12.54
N ALA A 24 -7.63 10.13 11.93
CA ALA A 24 -7.16 11.50 12.16
C ALA A 24 -8.21 12.60 11.91
N PRO A 25 -9.10 12.52 10.90
CA PRO A 25 -10.11 13.54 10.68
C PRO A 25 -11.11 13.71 11.83
N THR A 26 -11.31 12.68 12.65
CA THR A 26 -12.39 12.63 13.64
C THR A 26 -11.96 12.94 15.07
N SER A 27 -10.69 13.12 15.32
CA SER A 27 -10.13 13.40 16.65
C SER A 27 -9.11 14.54 16.60
N ASP A 28 -9.06 15.36 17.64
CA ASP A 28 -7.97 16.33 17.80
C ASP A 28 -6.66 15.60 18.03
N ASN A 29 -5.70 15.83 17.13
CA ASN A 29 -4.45 15.11 17.15
C ASN A 29 -3.28 15.93 16.59
N ILE A 30 -2.09 15.51 16.94
CA ILE A 30 -0.83 15.97 16.36
C ILE A 30 -0.10 14.77 15.74
N THR A 31 0.43 14.95 14.55
CA THR A 31 1.10 13.88 13.81
C THR A 31 2.37 14.43 13.16
N MET A 32 3.45 13.66 13.24
CA MET A 32 4.70 13.92 12.56
C MET A 32 4.99 12.87 11.49
N ILE A 33 5.62 13.31 10.41
CA ILE A 33 5.98 12.51 9.25
C ILE A 33 7.50 12.57 9.10
N PHE A 34 8.16 11.42 9.04
CA PHE A 34 9.62 11.29 8.98
C PHE A 34 10.05 10.57 7.70
N ASP A 35 10.56 11.31 6.72
CA ASP A 35 11.29 10.76 5.58
C ASP A 35 12.75 10.62 5.99
N THR A 36 13.09 9.45 6.49
CA THR A 36 14.39 9.13 7.07
C THR A 36 15.51 8.93 6.04
N PHE A 37 15.13 8.75 4.78
CA PHE A 37 16.07 8.63 3.66
C PHE A 37 16.23 9.95 2.88
N ASN A 38 15.42 10.96 3.21
CA ASN A 38 15.43 12.28 2.59
C ASN A 38 15.28 12.24 1.06
N ASP A 39 14.49 11.31 0.56
CA ASP A 39 14.32 11.08 -0.88
C ASP A 39 12.89 11.34 -1.40
N ALA A 40 12.00 11.76 -0.51
CA ALA A 40 10.59 12.03 -0.79
C ALA A 40 9.83 10.87 -1.44
N THR A 41 10.19 9.63 -1.11
CA THR A 41 9.51 8.43 -1.61
C THR A 41 8.61 7.79 -0.58
N ASN A 42 9.15 7.48 0.61
CA ASN A 42 8.43 6.83 1.70
C ASN A 42 8.74 7.53 3.03
N ALA A 43 7.81 7.44 3.97
CA ALA A 43 7.98 8.03 5.29
C ALA A 43 7.31 7.18 6.38
N PHE A 44 7.77 7.38 7.61
CA PHE A 44 7.15 6.89 8.83
C PHE A 44 6.28 7.99 9.41
N VAL A 45 5.09 7.63 9.84
CA VAL A 45 4.12 8.58 10.40
C VAL A 45 3.78 8.18 11.81
N ILE A 46 3.96 9.09 12.76
CA ILE A 46 3.71 8.87 14.18
C ILE A 46 2.87 10.02 14.72
N GLY A 47 1.83 9.71 15.45
CA GLY A 47 0.93 10.72 16.01
C GLY A 47 0.23 10.28 17.27
N SER A 48 -0.33 11.24 17.98
CA SER A 48 -1.20 10.97 19.14
C SER A 48 -2.33 11.99 19.22
N ASN A 49 -3.42 11.60 19.86
CA ASN A 49 -4.41 12.55 20.28
C ASN A 49 -4.02 13.19 21.64
N HIS A 50 -4.81 14.13 22.10
CA HIS A 50 -4.55 14.89 23.35
C HIS A 50 -4.65 14.07 24.64
N ILE A 51 -5.20 12.85 24.60
CA ILE A 51 -5.22 11.93 25.74
C ILE A 51 -4.17 10.82 25.64
N GLY A 52 -3.29 10.86 24.64
CA GLY A 52 -2.16 9.95 24.48
C GLY A 52 -2.45 8.65 23.73
N VAL A 53 -3.61 8.52 23.09
CA VAL A 53 -3.83 7.39 22.16
C VAL A 53 -2.91 7.52 20.96
N GLN A 54 -2.20 6.46 20.68
CA GLN A 54 -1.16 6.39 19.66
C GLN A 54 -1.72 6.08 18.28
N ARG A 55 -0.97 6.51 17.26
CA ARG A 55 -1.23 6.25 15.85
C ARG A 55 0.08 6.17 15.11
N ASP A 56 0.27 5.11 14.34
CA ASP A 56 1.44 4.93 13.50
C ASP A 56 1.05 4.32 12.15
N MET A 57 1.82 4.63 11.11
CA MET A 57 1.59 4.14 9.77
C MET A 57 2.81 4.33 8.88
N LEU A 58 2.82 3.66 7.73
CA LEU A 58 3.75 3.93 6.65
C LEU A 58 3.11 4.82 5.59
N MET A 59 3.93 5.66 4.98
CA MET A 59 3.55 6.48 3.84
C MET A 59 4.40 6.10 2.63
N PHE A 60 3.77 5.90 1.48
CA PHE A 60 4.39 5.47 0.24
C PHE A 60 4.19 6.49 -0.88
N ASN A 61 4.88 6.29 -2.00
CA ASN A 61 4.70 7.06 -3.23
C ASN A 61 4.78 8.58 -3.02
N GLY A 62 5.64 9.02 -2.13
CA GLY A 62 5.85 10.43 -1.83
C GLY A 62 4.68 11.15 -1.14
N GLY A 63 3.66 10.41 -0.67
CA GLY A 63 2.49 10.99 -0.02
C GLY A 63 1.60 11.85 -0.94
N VAL A 64 1.68 11.64 -2.26
CA VAL A 64 0.99 12.47 -3.26
C VAL A 64 -0.49 12.12 -3.47
N ASP A 65 -0.94 11.01 -2.93
CA ASP A 65 -2.34 10.54 -2.97
C ASP A 65 -2.70 9.94 -1.61
N ILE A 66 -3.42 10.72 -0.80
CA ILE A 66 -3.74 10.34 0.58
C ILE A 66 -4.52 9.02 0.68
N ARG A 67 -5.31 8.67 -0.33
CA ARG A 67 -6.14 7.46 -0.32
C ARG A 67 -5.34 6.19 -0.61
N ASN A 68 -4.23 6.30 -1.33
CA ASN A 68 -3.45 5.16 -1.82
C ASN A 68 -2.00 5.14 -1.32
N SER A 69 -1.61 6.15 -0.52
CA SER A 69 -0.23 6.31 -0.05
C SER A 69 -0.05 6.00 1.43
N TRP A 70 -1.09 5.60 2.15
CA TRP A 70 -1.04 5.40 3.59
C TRP A 70 -1.37 3.95 3.93
N ASP A 71 -0.55 3.33 4.77
CA ASP A 71 -0.74 1.98 5.30
C ASP A 71 -0.79 2.06 6.84
N MET A 72 -1.96 1.84 7.40
CA MET A 72 -2.24 1.89 8.84
C MET A 72 -2.03 0.54 9.53
N THR A 73 -1.57 -0.46 8.81
CA THR A 73 -1.33 -1.80 9.36
C THR A 73 0.08 -1.93 9.96
N TRP A 74 0.95 -0.93 9.72
CA TRP A 74 2.26 -0.87 10.34
C TRP A 74 2.15 -0.43 11.79
N ASP A 75 2.60 -1.26 12.71
CA ASP A 75 2.51 -1.07 14.15
C ASP A 75 3.90 -1.19 14.80
N VAL A 76 4.27 -0.22 15.62
CA VAL A 76 5.57 -0.18 16.30
C VAL A 76 5.44 0.19 17.77
N LYS A 77 6.42 -0.24 18.55
CA LYS A 77 6.44 -0.02 19.99
C LYS A 77 7.12 1.31 20.32
N TRP A 78 6.35 2.28 20.77
CA TRP A 78 6.80 3.56 21.28
C TRP A 78 5.93 3.99 22.46
N ILE A 79 6.31 5.04 23.19
CA ILE A 79 5.62 5.48 24.40
C ILE A 79 5.14 6.91 24.19
N CYS A 80 3.88 7.15 24.54
CA CYS A 80 3.25 8.47 24.53
C CYS A 80 2.63 8.77 25.89
N ASN A 81 2.89 9.96 26.42
CA ASN A 81 2.19 10.51 27.57
C ASN A 81 1.64 11.89 27.21
N SER A 82 0.39 12.15 27.60
CA SER A 82 -0.24 13.44 27.36
C SER A 82 -0.83 13.99 28.65
N LYS A 83 -0.81 15.32 28.78
CA LYS A 83 -1.41 16.04 29.91
C LYS A 83 -2.14 17.28 29.42
N ILE A 84 -3.38 17.43 29.85
CA ILE A 84 -4.25 18.54 29.49
C ILE A 84 -4.18 19.60 30.58
N TYR A 85 -4.16 20.88 30.19
CA TYR A 85 -4.22 22.08 31.02
C TYR A 85 -5.36 22.97 30.52
N ASP A 86 -5.63 24.08 31.15
CA ASP A 86 -6.81 24.92 30.82
C ASP A 86 -6.86 25.43 29.39
N ASN A 87 -5.71 25.81 28.81
CA ASN A 87 -5.62 26.43 27.48
C ASN A 87 -4.57 25.82 26.55
N TYR A 88 -4.07 24.66 26.92
CA TYR A 88 -3.13 23.87 26.09
C TYR A 88 -3.06 22.42 26.57
N TYR A 89 -2.59 21.52 25.73
CA TYR A 89 -2.11 20.21 26.16
C TYR A 89 -0.66 20.00 25.76
N ILE A 90 0.02 19.13 26.50
CA ILE A 90 1.38 18.68 26.19
C ILE A 90 1.31 17.19 25.90
N THR A 91 2.00 16.76 24.86
CA THR A 91 2.27 15.36 24.59
C THR A 91 3.77 15.14 24.45
N GLU A 92 4.27 14.08 25.08
CA GLU A 92 5.68 13.67 25.06
C GLU A 92 5.78 12.26 24.49
N TRP A 93 6.65 12.10 23.50
CA TRP A 93 6.85 10.83 22.82
C TRP A 93 8.27 10.33 23.02
N LYS A 94 8.41 9.06 23.40
CA LYS A 94 9.65 8.32 23.39
C LYS A 94 9.62 7.31 22.24
N ILE A 95 10.27 7.65 21.13
CA ILE A 95 10.30 6.85 19.92
C ILE A 95 11.72 6.24 19.81
N PRO A 96 11.88 4.93 19.98
CA PRO A 96 13.18 4.28 19.78
C PRO A 96 13.65 4.42 18.34
N PHE A 97 14.89 4.79 18.10
CA PHE A 97 15.43 4.94 16.74
C PHE A 97 15.34 3.65 15.90
N ASN A 98 15.31 2.51 16.54
CA ASN A 98 15.21 1.22 15.86
C ASN A 98 13.81 0.90 15.28
N VAL A 99 12.80 1.75 15.49
CA VAL A 99 11.51 1.65 14.77
C VAL A 99 11.63 2.24 13.36
N PHE A 100 12.59 3.13 13.16
CA PHE A 100 12.86 3.73 11.87
C PHE A 100 13.90 2.95 11.08
N LYS A 101 13.75 2.92 9.78
CA LYS A 101 14.79 2.51 8.84
C LYS A 101 15.49 3.78 8.36
N TYR A 102 16.81 3.85 8.44
CA TYR A 102 17.61 5.01 8.03
C TYR A 102 19.04 4.58 7.68
N ARG A 103 19.81 5.43 7.05
CA ARG A 103 21.23 5.15 6.75
C ARG A 103 22.11 5.46 7.94
N GLU A 104 23.11 4.62 8.18
CA GLU A 104 24.23 4.95 9.07
C GLU A 104 24.98 6.18 8.54
N GLY A 105 25.38 7.06 9.43
CA GLY A 105 26.05 8.30 9.08
C GLY A 105 25.15 9.44 8.60
N GLU A 106 23.84 9.23 8.52
CA GLU A 106 22.89 10.26 8.11
C GLU A 106 22.85 11.41 9.12
N THR A 107 22.84 12.64 8.60
CA THR A 107 22.80 13.87 9.42
C THR A 107 21.54 14.67 9.22
N LYS A 108 20.69 14.26 8.28
CA LYS A 108 19.49 14.99 7.91
C LYS A 108 18.34 14.07 7.54
N TRP A 109 17.16 14.31 8.13
CA TRP A 109 15.90 13.74 7.68
C TRP A 109 14.99 14.85 7.15
N ARG A 110 14.04 14.49 6.32
CA ARG A 110 12.93 15.36 5.99
C ARG A 110 11.78 15.10 6.96
N VAL A 111 11.15 16.18 7.45
CA VAL A 111 10.12 16.10 8.48
C VAL A 111 8.95 17.01 8.11
N GLY A 112 7.76 16.51 8.33
CA GLY A 112 6.52 17.28 8.31
C GLY A 112 5.77 17.09 9.61
N ALA A 113 4.91 18.05 9.94
CA ALA A 113 3.99 17.92 11.06
C ALA A 113 2.65 18.57 10.72
N TYR A 114 1.58 17.99 11.23
CA TYR A 114 0.26 18.60 11.17
C TYR A 114 -0.48 18.40 12.50
N GLN A 115 -1.31 19.38 12.81
CA GLN A 115 -2.30 19.31 13.88
C GLN A 115 -3.70 19.33 13.27
N ARG A 116 -4.54 18.39 13.66
CA ARG A 116 -5.97 18.43 13.39
C ARG A 116 -6.68 19.14 14.55
N ASN A 117 -7.42 20.19 14.24
CA ASN A 117 -8.36 20.83 15.13
C ASN A 117 -9.78 20.53 14.62
N THR A 118 -10.55 19.77 15.40
CA THR A 118 -11.89 19.32 15.00
C THR A 118 -12.94 20.38 15.23
N GLU A 119 -12.75 21.29 16.19
CA GLU A 119 -13.66 22.40 16.48
C GLU A 119 -13.82 23.32 15.25
N ASN A 120 -12.69 23.79 14.74
CA ASN A 120 -12.64 24.69 13.59
C ASN A 120 -12.53 23.96 12.25
N ASN A 121 -12.62 22.63 12.25
CA ASN A 121 -12.38 21.76 11.10
C ASN A 121 -11.07 22.05 10.36
N ALA A 122 -10.02 22.46 11.08
CA ALA A 122 -8.77 22.96 10.52
C ALA A 122 -7.65 21.90 10.56
N TRP A 123 -6.82 21.96 9.53
CA TRP A 123 -5.54 21.27 9.45
C TRP A 123 -4.42 22.30 9.49
N ASN A 124 -3.72 22.37 10.59
CA ASN A 124 -2.60 23.28 10.77
C ASN A 124 -1.31 22.55 10.40
N LEU A 125 -0.62 23.06 9.39
CA LEU A 125 0.62 22.44 8.89
C LEU A 125 1.84 23.24 9.34
N TRP A 126 2.88 22.56 9.79
CA TRP A 126 4.16 23.18 10.09
C TRP A 126 4.91 23.62 8.81
N HIS A 127 4.74 22.88 7.72
CA HIS A 127 5.37 23.15 6.42
C HIS A 127 4.37 23.72 5.42
N ARG A 128 4.88 24.47 4.43
CA ARG A 128 4.02 25.07 3.40
C ARG A 128 3.82 24.11 2.24
N VAL A 129 2.58 23.83 1.93
CA VAL A 129 2.18 23.01 0.78
C VAL A 129 1.35 23.87 -0.18
N PRO A 130 1.59 23.83 -1.49
CA PRO A 130 0.72 24.47 -2.46
C PRO A 130 -0.72 23.95 -2.36
N LYS A 131 -1.72 24.82 -2.55
CA LYS A 131 -3.15 24.45 -2.40
C LYS A 131 -3.63 23.31 -3.30
N ASN A 132 -2.91 23.04 -4.38
CA ASN A 132 -3.18 21.97 -5.33
C ASN A 132 -2.42 20.67 -5.03
N GLN A 133 -1.75 20.59 -3.89
CA GLN A 133 -0.98 19.42 -3.48
C GLN A 133 -1.53 18.87 -2.16
N GLU A 134 -1.38 17.58 -1.97
CA GLU A 134 -1.73 16.93 -0.70
C GLU A 134 -0.81 17.42 0.42
N PHE A 135 -1.38 17.63 1.60
CA PHE A 135 -0.62 18.08 2.76
C PHE A 135 0.47 17.07 3.19
N SER A 136 0.30 15.83 2.81
CA SER A 136 1.23 14.73 3.06
C SER A 136 2.37 14.64 2.05
N ASN A 137 2.39 15.47 1.00
CA ASN A 137 3.39 15.39 -0.05
C ASN A 137 4.79 15.68 0.49
N LEU A 138 5.63 14.63 0.55
CA LEU A 138 6.97 14.64 1.11
C LEU A 138 7.91 15.67 0.44
N ALA A 139 7.62 16.05 -0.81
CA ALA A 139 8.45 17.04 -1.52
C ALA A 139 8.45 18.42 -0.88
N PHE A 140 7.43 18.77 -0.10
CA PHE A 140 7.25 20.11 0.48
C PHE A 140 7.57 20.16 1.98
N MET A 141 8.00 19.05 2.57
CA MET A 141 8.36 19.01 3.99
C MET A 141 9.69 19.68 4.26
N GLY A 142 9.90 20.06 5.51
CA GLY A 142 11.14 20.72 5.96
C GLY A 142 12.25 19.74 6.30
N ASP A 143 13.44 20.28 6.57
CA ASP A 143 14.61 19.52 6.95
C ASP A 143 14.80 19.52 8.48
N MET A 144 15.14 18.37 9.04
CA MET A 144 15.57 18.18 10.42
C MET A 144 17.03 17.71 10.41
N TYR A 145 17.89 18.46 11.11
CA TYR A 145 19.32 18.17 11.18
C TYR A 145 19.67 17.55 12.53
N PHE A 146 20.53 16.55 12.50
CA PHE A 146 21.12 15.95 13.70
C PHE A 146 22.45 16.60 14.01
N GLU A 147 22.72 16.90 15.28
CA GLU A 147 24.00 17.47 15.74
C GLU A 147 25.18 16.51 15.48
N LYS A 148 24.92 15.21 15.48
CA LYS A 148 25.88 14.15 15.20
C LYS A 148 25.32 13.18 14.17
N PRO A 149 26.18 12.63 13.30
CA PRO A 149 25.75 11.57 12.40
C PRO A 149 25.09 10.41 13.16
N LEU A 150 24.01 9.89 12.61
CA LEU A 150 23.29 8.76 13.20
C LEU A 150 24.15 7.49 13.14
N GLY A 151 24.29 6.83 14.26
CA GLY A 151 25.02 5.57 14.36
C GLY A 151 24.25 4.39 13.78
N LYS A 152 24.93 3.25 13.72
CA LYS A 152 24.29 2.00 13.34
C LYS A 152 23.17 1.65 14.32
N SER A 153 21.98 1.35 13.79
CA SER A 153 20.91 0.79 14.61
C SER A 153 21.34 -0.56 15.18
N LYS A 154 21.07 -0.82 16.44
CA LYS A 154 21.30 -2.16 16.98
C LYS A 154 20.43 -3.14 16.20
N ALA A 155 21.09 -4.01 15.43
CA ALA A 155 20.42 -5.03 14.64
C ALA A 155 19.48 -5.84 15.55
N LYS A 156 18.18 -5.74 15.31
CA LYS A 156 17.22 -6.54 16.05
C LYS A 156 17.11 -7.90 15.36
N LYS A 157 17.30 -8.94 16.15
CA LYS A 157 16.87 -10.29 15.79
C LYS A 157 15.68 -10.60 16.66
N SER A 158 14.57 -10.98 16.04
CA SER A 158 13.36 -11.41 16.72
C SER A 158 13.05 -12.82 16.25
N ILE A 159 12.75 -13.71 17.19
CA ILE A 159 12.26 -15.06 16.91
C ILE A 159 10.96 -15.19 17.71
N ILE A 160 9.90 -15.56 17.04
CA ILE A 160 8.53 -15.65 17.58
C ILE A 160 8.00 -17.05 17.31
N PRO A 161 8.28 -18.03 18.19
CA PRO A 161 7.62 -19.33 18.12
C PRO A 161 6.17 -19.20 18.59
N TYR A 162 5.28 -19.98 18.00
CA TYR A 162 3.88 -20.07 18.42
C TYR A 162 3.33 -21.47 18.30
N ILE A 163 2.30 -21.73 19.10
CA ILE A 163 1.44 -22.91 19.04
C ILE A 163 0.02 -22.39 18.90
N ASN A 164 -0.70 -22.88 17.92
CA ASN A 164 -2.08 -22.54 17.68
C ASN A 164 -2.97 -23.77 17.85
N GLY A 165 -4.09 -23.62 18.53
CA GLY A 165 -5.13 -24.64 18.66
C GLY A 165 -6.39 -24.14 17.97
N ILE A 166 -6.88 -24.85 16.97
CA ILE A 166 -8.06 -24.51 16.20
C ILE A 166 -9.16 -25.53 16.53
N THR A 167 -10.34 -25.07 16.86
CA THR A 167 -11.56 -25.88 16.94
C THR A 167 -12.62 -25.22 16.10
N TYR A 168 -13.20 -25.99 15.20
CA TYR A 168 -14.25 -25.49 14.32
C TYR A 168 -15.46 -26.42 14.33
N ASN A 169 -16.62 -25.85 14.09
CA ASN A 169 -17.88 -26.57 13.97
C ASN A 169 -18.71 -25.92 12.87
N ASP A 170 -18.88 -26.63 11.77
CA ASP A 170 -19.73 -26.22 10.67
C ASP A 170 -21.09 -26.90 10.84
N TYR A 171 -22.13 -26.12 11.13
CA TYR A 171 -23.48 -26.61 11.35
C TYR A 171 -24.25 -26.86 10.06
N GLU A 172 -23.84 -26.32 8.92
CA GLU A 172 -24.49 -26.54 7.64
C GLU A 172 -24.05 -27.88 7.05
N GLU A 173 -22.76 -28.19 7.12
CA GLU A 173 -22.20 -29.45 6.62
C GLU A 173 -22.06 -30.52 7.69
N ASN A 174 -22.37 -30.19 8.94
CA ASN A 174 -22.28 -31.09 10.10
C ASN A 174 -20.85 -31.65 10.34
N ILE A 175 -19.86 -30.82 10.04
CA ILE A 175 -18.42 -31.13 10.19
C ILE A 175 -17.88 -30.44 11.44
N SER A 176 -17.18 -31.16 12.28
CA SER A 176 -16.43 -30.60 13.41
C SER A 176 -15.02 -31.16 13.46
N GLY A 177 -14.08 -30.33 13.87
CA GLY A 177 -12.68 -30.74 13.97
C GLY A 177 -11.91 -29.92 14.97
N SER A 178 -10.74 -30.42 15.33
CA SER A 178 -9.73 -29.70 16.10
C SER A 178 -8.36 -30.01 15.55
N ASP A 179 -7.50 -29.00 15.48
CA ASP A 179 -6.13 -29.14 15.03
C ASP A 179 -5.17 -28.35 15.93
N ILE A 180 -3.92 -28.79 16.00
CA ILE A 180 -2.84 -28.11 16.72
C ILE A 180 -1.72 -27.85 15.75
N GLU A 181 -1.40 -26.59 15.54
CA GLU A 181 -0.33 -26.17 14.65
C GLU A 181 0.83 -25.54 15.43
N ILE A 182 2.04 -25.86 15.03
CA ILE A 182 3.27 -25.28 15.56
C ILE A 182 3.98 -24.55 14.42
N GLY A 183 4.35 -23.32 14.67
CA GLY A 183 5.03 -22.50 13.69
C GLY A 183 5.99 -21.49 14.34
N GLY A 184 6.56 -20.64 13.54
CA GLY A 184 7.42 -19.57 14.03
C GLY A 184 7.90 -18.62 12.97
N ASP A 185 8.11 -17.37 13.40
CA ASP A 185 8.64 -16.31 12.58
C ASP A 185 10.01 -15.86 13.09
N ALA A 186 10.89 -15.46 12.18
CA ALA A 186 12.15 -14.83 12.52
C ALA A 186 12.36 -13.58 11.69
N LYS A 187 12.72 -12.48 12.34
CA LYS A 187 13.05 -11.21 11.70
C LYS A 187 14.48 -10.85 12.01
N ILE A 188 15.28 -10.68 10.97
CA ILE A 188 16.70 -10.37 11.04
C ILE A 188 16.96 -9.06 10.30
N THR A 189 17.27 -8.01 11.04
CA THR A 189 17.76 -6.76 10.44
C THR A 189 19.22 -6.96 10.05
N ILE A 190 19.51 -6.97 8.74
CA ILE A 190 20.86 -7.15 8.18
C ILE A 190 21.66 -5.87 8.38
N ASP A 191 21.03 -4.74 8.03
CA ASP A 191 21.52 -3.41 8.35
C ASP A 191 20.33 -2.46 8.68
N ASN A 192 20.59 -1.17 8.82
CA ASN A 192 19.53 -0.21 9.19
C ASN A 192 18.40 -0.10 8.15
N SER A 193 18.59 -0.60 6.95
CA SER A 193 17.69 -0.41 5.80
C SER A 193 17.22 -1.70 5.14
N LEU A 194 17.83 -2.84 5.46
CA LEU A 194 17.55 -4.14 4.86
C LEU A 194 17.13 -5.17 5.91
N THR A 195 16.02 -5.85 5.68
CA THR A 195 15.45 -6.84 6.61
C THR A 195 15.20 -8.16 5.90
N LEU A 196 15.56 -9.26 6.57
CA LEU A 196 15.19 -10.61 6.21
C LEU A 196 14.13 -11.12 7.19
N ASP A 197 12.97 -11.47 6.67
CA ASP A 197 11.89 -12.14 7.39
C ASP A 197 11.84 -13.60 6.94
N LEU A 198 11.73 -14.51 7.90
CA LEU A 198 11.58 -15.94 7.69
C LEU A 198 10.31 -16.40 8.41
N THR A 199 9.57 -17.29 7.80
CA THR A 199 8.39 -17.90 8.42
C THR A 199 8.37 -19.41 8.15
N PHE A 200 7.90 -20.15 9.14
CA PHE A 200 7.66 -21.58 9.06
C PHE A 200 6.28 -21.87 9.60
N ASN A 201 5.46 -22.58 8.82
CA ASN A 201 4.06 -22.86 9.11
C ASN A 201 3.32 -21.63 9.66
N PRO A 202 3.23 -20.52 8.87
CA PRO A 202 2.70 -19.26 9.36
C PRO A 202 1.24 -19.39 9.76
N ASP A 203 0.93 -18.95 10.98
CA ASP A 203 -0.45 -18.82 11.43
C ASP A 203 -1.04 -17.49 10.92
N PHE A 204 -1.99 -17.58 10.02
CA PHE A 204 -2.78 -16.43 9.54
C PHE A 204 -4.18 -16.35 10.18
N SER A 205 -4.49 -17.19 11.15
CA SER A 205 -5.78 -17.22 11.85
C SER A 205 -6.04 -15.95 12.68
N GLN A 206 -4.97 -15.28 13.15
CA GLN A 206 -5.05 -14.03 13.92
C GLN A 206 -5.32 -12.79 13.06
N VAL A 207 -5.41 -12.94 11.75
CA VAL A 207 -5.76 -11.84 10.87
C VAL A 207 -7.20 -11.43 11.14
N GLU A 208 -7.43 -10.14 11.41
CA GLU A 208 -8.79 -9.61 11.55
C GLU A 208 -9.66 -10.07 10.38
N VAL A 209 -10.86 -10.57 10.69
CA VAL A 209 -11.85 -10.98 9.68
C VAL A 209 -12.08 -9.82 8.72
N ASP A 210 -12.08 -10.12 7.43
CA ASP A 210 -12.38 -9.12 6.43
C ASP A 210 -13.80 -8.58 6.61
N GLN A 211 -13.97 -7.29 6.28
CA GLN A 211 -15.31 -6.71 6.27
C GLN A 211 -16.17 -7.44 5.24
N GLN A 212 -17.38 -7.79 5.63
CA GLN A 212 -18.35 -8.37 4.71
C GLN A 212 -18.67 -7.36 3.61
N VAL A 213 -18.38 -7.72 2.36
CA VAL A 213 -18.64 -6.88 1.19
C VAL A 213 -19.72 -7.55 0.35
N THR A 214 -20.87 -6.90 0.21
CA THR A 214 -21.88 -7.33 -0.75
C THR A 214 -21.38 -6.99 -2.16
N ASN A 215 -20.95 -8.00 -2.91
CA ASN A 215 -20.49 -7.81 -4.28
C ASN A 215 -21.67 -7.84 -5.26
N LEU A 216 -22.10 -6.67 -5.70
CA LEU A 216 -23.15 -6.52 -6.73
C LEU A 216 -22.57 -6.45 -8.15
N THR A 217 -21.27 -6.66 -8.30
CA THR A 217 -20.58 -6.61 -9.59
C THR A 217 -20.20 -8.02 -10.07
N ARG A 218 -19.96 -8.15 -11.38
CA ARG A 218 -19.43 -9.38 -11.98
C ARG A 218 -17.94 -9.62 -11.73
N TYR A 219 -17.27 -8.74 -10.99
CA TYR A 219 -15.84 -8.78 -10.78
C TYR A 219 -15.50 -9.21 -9.36
N GLU A 220 -14.39 -9.88 -9.21
CA GLU A 220 -13.81 -10.22 -7.90
C GLU A 220 -13.55 -8.98 -7.06
N VAL A 221 -13.76 -9.08 -5.74
CA VAL A 221 -13.48 -8.01 -4.78
C VAL A 221 -12.01 -8.08 -4.37
N SER A 222 -11.30 -6.96 -4.48
CA SER A 222 -9.94 -6.83 -3.95
C SER A 222 -10.00 -6.37 -2.51
N LEU A 223 -9.55 -7.22 -1.59
CA LEU A 223 -9.45 -6.91 -0.16
C LEU A 223 -8.03 -6.51 0.22
N PRO A 224 -7.83 -5.60 1.18
CA PRO A 224 -6.49 -5.19 1.62
C PRO A 224 -5.73 -6.34 2.28
N GLU A 225 -4.40 -6.36 2.14
CA GLU A 225 -3.53 -7.30 2.87
C GLU A 225 -3.47 -6.92 4.36
N LYS A 226 -3.59 -7.90 5.24
CA LYS A 226 -3.56 -7.73 6.70
C LYS A 226 -2.50 -8.59 7.39
N ARG A 227 -1.94 -9.57 6.69
CA ARG A 227 -0.92 -10.47 7.23
C ARG A 227 0.41 -9.74 7.38
N GLN A 228 0.91 -9.64 8.61
CA GLN A 228 2.11 -8.89 8.99
C GLN A 228 3.34 -9.21 8.11
N PHE A 229 3.50 -10.46 7.73
CA PHE A 229 4.59 -10.91 6.87
C PHE A 229 4.63 -10.16 5.52
N PHE A 230 3.49 -9.74 4.97
CA PHE A 230 3.40 -9.08 3.66
C PHE A 230 3.36 -7.56 3.72
N ILE A 231 3.21 -6.95 4.89
CA ILE A 231 2.94 -5.51 5.05
C ILE A 231 4.20 -4.66 4.89
N GLU A 232 5.28 -4.98 5.60
CA GLU A 232 6.49 -4.16 5.57
C GLU A 232 7.10 -4.10 4.18
N ASN A 233 7.36 -2.90 3.64
CA ASN A 233 7.78 -2.67 2.25
C ASN A 233 6.85 -3.28 1.19
N SER A 234 5.56 -3.42 1.47
CA SER A 234 4.57 -3.96 0.53
C SER A 234 4.52 -3.18 -0.78
N ASP A 235 4.78 -1.87 -0.73
CA ASP A 235 4.85 -0.99 -1.90
C ASP A 235 5.86 -1.46 -2.95
N LEU A 236 6.96 -2.07 -2.51
CA LEU A 236 8.00 -2.58 -3.39
C LEU A 236 7.53 -3.76 -4.26
N PHE A 237 6.58 -4.55 -3.75
CA PHE A 237 6.02 -5.71 -4.45
C PHE A 237 4.69 -5.39 -5.14
N ALA A 238 3.82 -4.60 -4.50
CA ALA A 238 2.45 -4.37 -4.93
C ALA A 238 2.24 -3.09 -5.76
N SER A 239 3.30 -2.34 -6.09
CA SER A 239 3.15 -1.09 -6.84
C SER A 239 3.36 -1.22 -8.34
N PHE A 240 3.45 -2.43 -8.87
CA PHE A 240 3.56 -2.67 -10.31
C PHE A 240 2.21 -2.60 -11.03
N GLY A 241 2.23 -2.18 -12.29
CA GLY A 241 1.07 -2.14 -13.17
C GLY A 241 -0.02 -1.17 -12.74
N ASP A 242 -1.24 -1.46 -13.17
CA ASP A 242 -2.45 -0.75 -12.75
C ASP A 242 -3.20 -1.54 -11.68
N LYS A 243 -3.34 -0.97 -10.48
CA LYS A 243 -3.97 -1.64 -9.32
C LYS A 243 -5.43 -2.07 -9.57
N ARG A 244 -6.11 -1.46 -10.53
CA ARG A 244 -7.54 -1.73 -10.78
C ARG A 244 -7.77 -2.74 -11.89
N ASP A 245 -6.95 -2.66 -12.95
CA ASP A 245 -7.21 -3.41 -14.17
C ASP A 245 -6.11 -4.46 -14.47
N ALA A 246 -4.86 -4.23 -14.05
CA ALA A 246 -3.72 -5.10 -14.35
C ALA A 246 -2.66 -5.06 -13.23
N ASN A 247 -3.01 -5.58 -12.07
CA ASN A 247 -2.09 -5.72 -10.95
C ASN A 247 -1.38 -7.09 -11.02
N PRO A 248 -0.08 -7.15 -11.36
CA PRO A 248 0.61 -8.43 -11.58
C PRO A 248 0.93 -9.19 -10.31
N PHE A 249 0.96 -8.53 -9.14
CA PHE A 249 1.20 -9.18 -7.86
C PHE A 249 0.23 -8.70 -6.79
N PHE A 250 -0.45 -9.66 -6.19
CA PHE A 250 -1.39 -9.47 -5.11
C PHE A 250 -1.15 -10.53 -4.04
N SER A 251 -0.53 -10.15 -2.93
CA SER A 251 -0.06 -11.08 -1.89
C SER A 251 -1.13 -12.02 -1.35
N ARG A 252 -2.40 -11.60 -1.36
CA ARG A 252 -3.53 -12.45 -0.95
C ARG A 252 -3.78 -13.68 -1.83
N ARG A 253 -3.16 -13.77 -3.01
CA ARG A 253 -3.17 -15.01 -3.81
C ARG A 253 -2.31 -16.11 -3.17
N ILE A 254 -1.36 -15.75 -2.31
CA ILE A 254 -0.51 -16.70 -1.61
C ILE A 254 -1.26 -17.20 -0.38
N GLY A 255 -1.39 -18.52 -0.24
CA GLY A 255 -2.10 -19.19 0.85
C GLY A 255 -3.61 -19.28 0.64
N ILE A 256 -4.08 -19.08 -0.60
CA ILE A 256 -5.48 -19.29 -1.00
C ILE A 256 -5.48 -20.18 -2.25
N ALA A 257 -6.36 -21.17 -2.27
CA ALA A 257 -6.64 -22.02 -3.42
C ALA A 257 -8.14 -22.11 -3.66
N LYS A 258 -8.54 -22.89 -4.65
CA LYS A 258 -9.95 -23.22 -4.91
C LYS A 258 -10.14 -24.71 -4.72
N ASP A 259 -11.24 -25.08 -4.05
CA ASP A 259 -11.70 -26.46 -3.96
C ASP A 259 -12.31 -26.95 -5.29
N LEU A 260 -12.74 -28.21 -5.33
CA LEU A 260 -13.37 -28.82 -6.51
C LEU A 260 -14.67 -28.13 -6.93
N ASP A 261 -15.37 -27.45 -6.02
CA ASP A 261 -16.61 -26.69 -6.28
C ASP A 261 -16.31 -25.24 -6.69
N GLY A 262 -15.04 -24.82 -6.69
CA GLY A 262 -14.58 -23.49 -7.05
C GLY A 262 -14.66 -22.46 -5.90
N ASN A 263 -14.94 -22.87 -4.66
CA ASN A 263 -14.90 -22.03 -3.49
C ASN A 263 -13.46 -21.71 -3.09
N SER A 264 -13.25 -20.54 -2.52
CA SER A 264 -11.93 -20.16 -2.02
C SER A 264 -11.67 -20.79 -0.66
N ILE A 265 -10.65 -21.60 -0.58
CA ILE A 265 -10.19 -22.24 0.67
C ILE A 265 -8.77 -21.81 1.01
N GLN A 266 -8.43 -21.96 2.28
CA GLN A 266 -7.07 -21.72 2.74
C GLN A 266 -6.13 -22.83 2.23
N ASN A 267 -5.03 -22.44 1.60
CA ASN A 267 -3.94 -23.34 1.22
C ASN A 267 -2.76 -23.13 2.16
N LYS A 268 -2.35 -24.18 2.85
CA LYS A 268 -1.30 -24.13 3.87
C LYS A 268 0.06 -23.73 3.28
N ILE A 269 0.76 -22.87 3.98
CA ILE A 269 2.12 -22.45 3.64
C ILE A 269 3.09 -23.20 4.57
N ILE A 270 4.03 -23.94 3.98
CA ILE A 270 5.04 -24.69 4.73
C ILE A 270 6.09 -23.73 5.30
N ALA A 271 6.64 -22.88 4.43
CA ALA A 271 7.69 -21.94 4.79
C ALA A 271 7.74 -20.76 3.82
N GLY A 272 8.34 -19.68 4.28
CA GLY A 272 8.57 -18.51 3.44
C GLY A 272 9.75 -17.68 3.89
N MET A 273 10.28 -16.92 2.96
CA MET A 273 11.31 -15.91 3.20
C MET A 273 11.03 -14.64 2.44
N ARG A 274 11.35 -13.51 3.05
CA ARG A 274 11.27 -12.20 2.43
C ARG A 274 12.48 -11.37 2.79
N LEU A 275 13.21 -10.90 1.78
CA LEU A 275 14.26 -9.91 1.90
C LEU A 275 13.75 -8.60 1.30
N SER A 276 13.74 -7.52 2.05
CA SER A 276 13.24 -6.24 1.53
C SER A 276 13.93 -5.04 2.17
N GLY A 277 14.12 -3.99 1.36
CA GLY A 277 14.69 -2.74 1.84
C GLY A 277 15.54 -2.01 0.81
N LYS A 278 16.37 -1.08 1.30
CA LYS A 278 17.30 -0.29 0.50
C LYS A 278 18.72 -0.84 0.62
N ILE A 279 19.37 -1.04 -0.52
CA ILE A 279 20.81 -1.36 -0.58
C ILE A 279 21.65 -0.07 -0.48
N ASN A 280 21.19 0.99 -1.12
CA ASN A 280 21.80 2.31 -1.10
C ASN A 280 20.75 3.42 -1.30
N SER A 281 21.18 4.67 -1.53
CA SER A 281 20.30 5.82 -1.73
C SER A 281 19.30 5.65 -2.86
N ASP A 282 19.68 4.93 -3.90
CA ASP A 282 18.98 4.94 -5.16
C ASP A 282 18.44 3.57 -5.53
N PHE A 283 18.83 2.51 -4.81
CA PHE A 283 18.48 1.15 -5.14
C PHE A 283 17.76 0.43 -3.99
N ARG A 284 16.58 -0.09 -4.29
CA ARG A 284 15.77 -0.95 -3.41
C ARG A 284 15.66 -2.34 -4.00
N ILE A 285 15.63 -3.34 -3.12
CA ILE A 285 15.43 -4.75 -3.47
C ILE A 285 14.29 -5.34 -2.65
N GLY A 286 13.48 -6.15 -3.32
CA GLY A 286 12.53 -7.06 -2.72
C GLY A 286 12.69 -8.45 -3.30
N PHE A 287 12.77 -9.43 -2.44
CA PHE A 287 12.69 -10.84 -2.78
C PHE A 287 11.71 -11.50 -1.81
N LEU A 288 10.78 -12.27 -2.34
CA LEU A 288 9.85 -13.08 -1.56
C LEU A 288 9.77 -14.46 -2.19
N ASN A 289 9.80 -15.49 -1.36
CA ASN A 289 9.58 -16.87 -1.77
C ASN A 289 8.74 -17.59 -0.72
N MET A 290 7.68 -18.26 -1.16
CA MET A 290 6.73 -18.97 -0.29
C MET A 290 6.46 -20.35 -0.88
N GLN A 291 6.55 -21.38 -0.04
CA GLN A 291 6.24 -22.76 -0.38
C GLN A 291 4.87 -23.10 0.17
N ALA A 292 3.91 -23.38 -0.72
CA ALA A 292 2.58 -23.88 -0.35
C ALA A 292 2.54 -25.40 -0.38
N GLU A 293 1.73 -25.99 0.50
CA GLU A 293 1.49 -27.40 0.61
C GLU A 293 0.51 -27.88 -0.45
N GLU A 294 0.55 -29.16 -0.80
CA GLU A 294 -0.48 -29.80 -1.61
C GLU A 294 -1.70 -30.18 -0.78
N ASP A 295 -2.85 -30.20 -1.42
CA ASP A 295 -4.08 -30.79 -0.90
C ASP A 295 -4.66 -31.67 -2.00
N LEU A 296 -4.40 -32.97 -1.92
CA LEU A 296 -4.80 -33.94 -2.95
C LEU A 296 -6.30 -34.21 -2.96
N ASP A 297 -6.95 -34.00 -1.83
CA ASP A 297 -8.41 -34.21 -1.72
C ASP A 297 -9.18 -33.13 -2.51
N ASN A 298 -8.61 -31.92 -2.59
CA ASN A 298 -9.13 -30.79 -3.33
C ASN A 298 -8.41 -30.55 -4.68
N GLU A 299 -7.55 -31.49 -5.13
CA GLU A 299 -6.75 -31.36 -6.36
C GLU A 299 -5.90 -30.07 -6.40
N ILE A 300 -5.30 -29.71 -5.26
CA ILE A 300 -4.42 -28.55 -5.13
C ILE A 300 -2.96 -28.99 -5.14
N ALA A 301 -2.20 -28.49 -6.09
CA ALA A 301 -0.76 -28.78 -6.22
C ALA A 301 0.07 -28.01 -5.19
N ALA A 302 1.13 -28.65 -4.68
CA ALA A 302 2.18 -27.93 -3.96
C ALA A 302 2.86 -26.94 -4.89
N THR A 303 2.96 -25.67 -4.49
CA THR A 303 3.51 -24.62 -5.34
C THR A 303 4.60 -23.81 -4.68
N ASN A 304 5.62 -23.45 -5.47
CA ASN A 304 6.59 -22.42 -5.11
C ASN A 304 6.17 -21.09 -5.71
N ASN A 305 5.97 -20.09 -4.86
CA ASN A 305 5.54 -18.75 -5.22
C ASN A 305 6.65 -17.76 -4.92
N ALA A 306 7.19 -17.10 -5.94
CA ALA A 306 8.31 -16.18 -5.78
C ALA A 306 8.07 -14.84 -6.51
N ILE A 307 8.60 -13.77 -5.95
CA ILE A 307 8.72 -12.49 -6.62
C ILE A 307 10.07 -11.85 -6.33
N ILE A 308 10.68 -11.29 -7.36
CA ILE A 308 11.82 -10.38 -7.30
C ILE A 308 11.33 -9.01 -7.75
N ALA A 309 11.61 -8.00 -6.95
CA ALA A 309 11.31 -6.61 -7.26
C ALA A 309 12.58 -5.76 -7.06
N LEU A 310 12.97 -5.05 -8.09
CA LEU A 310 14.12 -4.14 -8.07
C LEU A 310 13.61 -2.75 -8.41
N GLN A 311 14.04 -1.74 -7.67
CA GLN A 311 13.67 -0.35 -7.94
C GLN A 311 14.91 0.51 -7.90
N HIS A 312 15.16 1.23 -8.98
CA HIS A 312 16.26 2.18 -9.11
C HIS A 312 15.71 3.60 -9.28
N LYS A 313 16.10 4.48 -8.38
CA LYS A 313 15.79 5.90 -8.45
C LYS A 313 16.53 6.52 -9.64
N VAL A 314 15.82 7.24 -10.47
CA VAL A 314 16.37 8.01 -11.58
C VAL A 314 15.90 9.47 -11.45
N PHE A 315 16.75 10.40 -11.86
CA PHE A 315 16.49 11.82 -11.66
C PHE A 315 16.25 12.16 -10.17
N SER A 316 15.51 13.22 -9.88
CA SER A 316 15.32 13.68 -8.50
C SER A 316 14.33 12.81 -7.72
N ARG A 317 13.24 12.34 -8.35
CA ARG A 317 12.11 11.67 -7.68
C ARG A 317 11.48 10.53 -8.48
N SER A 318 11.87 10.33 -9.72
CA SER A 318 11.39 9.25 -10.57
C SER A 318 12.12 7.94 -10.25
N ASN A 319 11.55 6.82 -10.64
CA ASN A 319 12.22 5.53 -10.54
C ASN A 319 11.85 4.59 -11.69
N ILE A 320 12.74 3.66 -11.97
CA ILE A 320 12.50 2.51 -12.84
C ILE A 320 12.45 1.29 -11.93
N SER A 321 11.44 0.46 -12.13
CA SER A 321 11.26 -0.78 -11.37
C SER A 321 11.20 -1.97 -12.32
N PHE A 322 11.83 -3.06 -11.91
CA PHE A 322 11.80 -4.36 -12.58
C PHE A 322 11.16 -5.38 -11.66
N MET A 323 10.35 -6.29 -12.21
CA MET A 323 9.83 -7.44 -11.48
C MET A 323 9.97 -8.73 -12.26
N PHE A 324 10.13 -9.81 -11.51
CA PHE A 324 9.95 -11.18 -11.96
C PHE A 324 9.08 -11.91 -10.94
N ILE A 325 7.99 -12.50 -11.42
CA ILE A 325 7.05 -13.30 -10.64
C ILE A 325 7.11 -14.73 -11.15
N ASN A 326 7.08 -15.71 -10.24
CA ASN A 326 7.00 -17.12 -10.57
C ASN A 326 6.02 -17.82 -9.62
N LYS A 327 5.06 -18.52 -10.18
CA LYS A 327 4.31 -19.56 -9.51
C LYS A 327 4.56 -20.86 -10.26
N GLN A 328 4.96 -21.90 -9.56
CA GLN A 328 5.32 -23.17 -10.18
C GLN A 328 4.91 -24.33 -9.29
N ALA A 329 4.25 -25.34 -9.86
CA ALA A 329 4.06 -26.64 -9.21
C ALA A 329 5.42 -27.29 -8.92
N THR A 330 5.57 -27.88 -7.75
CA THR A 330 6.87 -28.43 -7.30
C THR A 330 7.12 -29.86 -7.79
N LYS A 331 6.10 -30.50 -8.32
CA LYS A 331 6.16 -31.82 -8.96
C LYS A 331 5.04 -31.95 -9.98
N ASP A 332 5.06 -33.01 -10.76
CA ASP A 332 4.03 -33.30 -11.75
C ASP A 332 2.78 -33.85 -11.04
N TYR A 333 1.61 -33.36 -11.45
CA TYR A 333 0.30 -33.81 -10.97
C TYR A 333 -0.61 -34.12 -12.16
N ASN A 334 -1.29 -35.28 -12.10
CA ASN A 334 -2.18 -35.71 -13.19
C ASN A 334 -3.44 -34.87 -13.35
N PHE A 335 -3.80 -34.09 -12.34
CA PHE A 335 -4.98 -33.22 -12.35
C PHE A 335 -4.68 -31.79 -12.86
N LEU A 336 -3.41 -31.42 -13.00
CA LEU A 336 -3.06 -30.10 -13.55
C LEU A 336 -3.28 -30.07 -15.05
N GLY A 337 -3.94 -29.01 -15.52
CA GLY A 337 -4.06 -28.71 -16.94
C GLY A 337 -2.72 -28.28 -17.55
N GLU A 338 -2.59 -28.37 -18.87
CA GLU A 338 -1.35 -28.04 -19.60
C GLU A 338 -0.76 -26.66 -19.27
N ASN A 339 -1.59 -25.70 -18.87
CA ASN A 339 -1.17 -24.32 -18.56
C ASN A 339 -0.98 -24.06 -17.06
N GLU A 340 -1.12 -25.05 -16.19
CA GLU A 340 -1.13 -24.85 -14.74
C GLU A 340 0.18 -25.23 -14.04
N GLU A 341 1.12 -25.87 -14.77
CA GLU A 341 2.42 -26.24 -14.23
C GLU A 341 3.20 -25.02 -13.71
N PHE A 342 3.20 -23.93 -14.49
CA PHE A 342 3.80 -22.68 -14.08
C PHE A 342 3.09 -21.46 -14.71
N ASN A 343 3.20 -20.35 -14.01
CA ASN A 343 2.93 -19.02 -14.54
C ASN A 343 4.06 -18.08 -14.11
N ARG A 344 4.68 -17.41 -15.09
CA ARG A 344 5.76 -16.43 -14.85
C ARG A 344 5.38 -15.09 -15.46
N VAL A 345 5.73 -14.01 -14.77
CA VAL A 345 5.54 -12.65 -15.30
C VAL A 345 6.83 -11.87 -15.15
N ILE A 346 7.24 -11.21 -16.24
CA ILE A 346 8.35 -10.25 -16.24
C ILE A 346 7.76 -8.88 -16.53
N GLY A 347 8.20 -7.87 -15.79
CA GLY A 347 7.69 -6.53 -15.99
C GLY A 347 8.69 -5.42 -15.71
N ILE A 348 8.46 -4.30 -16.36
CA ILE A 348 9.18 -3.05 -16.14
C ILE A 348 8.18 -1.91 -15.99
N ASP A 349 8.38 -1.09 -14.94
CA ASP A 349 7.59 0.11 -14.68
C ASP A 349 8.50 1.33 -14.61
N TYR A 350 8.05 2.45 -15.15
CA TYR A 350 8.63 3.76 -14.93
C TYR A 350 7.65 4.65 -14.18
N ASN A 351 8.05 5.13 -13.01
CA ASN A 351 7.28 6.04 -12.19
C ASN A 351 7.88 7.45 -12.29
N LEU A 352 7.17 8.35 -12.95
CA LEU A 352 7.52 9.74 -13.13
C LEU A 352 7.07 10.58 -11.94
N ALA A 353 7.96 11.39 -11.38
CA ALA A 353 7.61 12.47 -10.45
C ALA A 353 8.52 13.68 -10.68
N SER A 354 7.94 14.82 -11.08
CA SER A 354 8.69 16.09 -11.21
C SER A 354 9.04 16.66 -9.84
N ILE A 355 10.07 17.49 -9.78
CA ILE A 355 10.56 18.13 -8.55
C ILE A 355 9.42 18.92 -7.86
N ASP A 356 8.63 19.65 -8.65
CA ASP A 356 7.52 20.48 -8.18
C ASP A 356 6.19 19.71 -8.02
N SER A 357 6.21 18.37 -8.20
CA SER A 357 5.03 17.48 -8.14
C SER A 357 3.87 17.85 -9.07
N LYS A 358 4.11 18.71 -10.09
CA LYS A 358 3.07 19.00 -11.08
C LYS A 358 2.86 17.84 -12.04
N TRP A 359 3.92 17.16 -12.43
CA TRP A 359 3.87 15.99 -13.28
C TRP A 359 4.10 14.73 -12.48
N ILE A 360 3.13 13.82 -12.54
CA ILE A 360 3.20 12.49 -11.94
C ILE A 360 2.74 11.50 -13.00
N GLY A 361 3.46 10.40 -13.16
CA GLY A 361 3.11 9.41 -14.17
C GLY A 361 3.54 8.00 -13.80
N LYS A 362 2.92 7.04 -14.48
CA LYS A 362 3.29 5.63 -14.42
C LYS A 362 3.16 5.04 -15.82
N TYR A 363 4.17 4.32 -16.23
CA TYR A 363 4.23 3.62 -17.51
C TYR A 363 4.72 2.21 -17.24
N PHE A 364 4.06 1.20 -17.79
CA PHE A 364 4.45 -0.17 -17.55
C PHE A 364 4.27 -1.06 -18.76
N PHE A 365 5.07 -2.13 -18.80
CA PHE A 365 4.94 -3.24 -19.72
C PHE A 365 5.24 -4.55 -18.99
N HIS A 366 4.30 -5.49 -19.05
CA HIS A 366 4.41 -6.81 -18.42
C HIS A 366 4.08 -7.90 -19.42
N LYS A 367 4.85 -8.99 -19.39
CA LYS A 367 4.61 -10.17 -20.22
C LYS A 367 4.51 -11.40 -19.34
N SER A 368 3.49 -12.21 -19.59
CA SER A 368 3.29 -13.50 -18.94
C SER A 368 3.82 -14.66 -19.79
N PHE A 369 4.18 -15.75 -19.13
CA PHE A 369 4.65 -16.99 -19.72
C PHE A 369 3.95 -18.17 -19.04
N SER A 370 3.51 -19.13 -19.82
CA SER A 370 2.88 -20.39 -19.41
C SER A 370 3.44 -21.53 -20.24
N PRO A 371 3.20 -22.80 -19.90
CA PRO A 371 3.70 -23.95 -20.67
C PRO A 371 3.32 -23.92 -22.16
N SER A 372 2.09 -23.52 -22.49
CA SER A 372 1.69 -23.32 -23.88
C SER A 372 2.03 -21.90 -24.36
N GLU A 373 2.57 -21.80 -25.57
CA GLU A 373 2.83 -20.52 -26.20
C GLU A 373 1.50 -19.83 -26.56
N ASN A 374 1.36 -18.61 -26.09
CA ASN A 374 0.19 -17.80 -26.35
C ASN A 374 0.58 -16.46 -26.97
N ASN A 375 -0.19 -16.00 -27.96
CA ASN A 375 -0.12 -14.62 -28.43
C ASN A 375 -0.92 -13.71 -27.50
N LYS A 376 -0.57 -12.41 -27.43
CA LYS A 376 -1.29 -11.40 -26.64
C LYS A 376 -1.31 -11.70 -25.13
N ASP A 377 -0.21 -12.22 -24.65
CA ASP A 377 0.09 -12.58 -23.28
C ASP A 377 0.82 -11.45 -22.52
N PHE A 378 0.51 -10.21 -22.87
CA PHE A 378 1.12 -9.03 -22.26
C PHE A 378 0.06 -8.01 -21.82
N SER A 379 0.47 -7.18 -20.88
CA SER A 379 -0.27 -6.01 -20.42
C SER A 379 0.64 -4.79 -20.46
N MET A 380 0.11 -3.66 -20.85
CA MET A 380 0.83 -2.39 -20.83
C MET A 380 -0.10 -1.25 -20.48
N GLY A 381 0.45 -0.19 -19.93
CA GLY A 381 -0.36 0.97 -19.60
C GLY A 381 0.45 2.22 -19.35
N LEU A 382 -0.27 3.31 -19.37
CA LEU A 382 0.23 4.62 -19.06
C LEU A 382 -0.76 5.38 -18.20
N LYS A 383 -0.24 6.18 -17.31
CA LYS A 383 -1.00 7.18 -16.55
C LYS A 383 -0.11 8.40 -16.40
N THR A 384 -0.54 9.54 -16.90
CA THR A 384 0.16 10.83 -16.73
C THR A 384 -0.81 11.86 -16.19
N SER A 385 -0.42 12.55 -15.14
CA SER A 385 -1.22 13.61 -14.52
C SER A 385 -0.41 14.90 -14.47
N TYR A 386 -1.05 16.00 -14.84
CA TYR A 386 -0.59 17.37 -14.61
C TYR A 386 -1.50 18.05 -13.60
N ASN A 387 -0.91 18.56 -12.54
CA ASN A 387 -1.62 19.22 -11.45
C ASN A 387 -1.07 20.64 -11.26
N SER A 388 -1.87 21.65 -11.62
CA SER A 388 -1.59 23.05 -11.30
C SER A 388 -2.62 23.59 -10.31
N LYS A 389 -2.49 24.85 -9.90
CA LYS A 389 -3.43 25.47 -8.96
C LYS A 389 -4.89 25.40 -9.43
N ASN A 390 -5.12 25.58 -10.72
CA ASN A 390 -6.46 25.63 -11.31
C ASN A 390 -6.78 24.41 -12.18
N LEU A 391 -5.81 23.91 -12.96
CA LEU A 391 -6.03 22.87 -13.94
C LEU A 391 -5.47 21.54 -13.43
N THR A 392 -6.30 20.51 -13.45
CA THR A 392 -5.90 19.11 -13.33
C THR A 392 -6.20 18.43 -14.66
N PHE A 393 -5.18 17.81 -15.24
CA PHE A 393 -5.34 16.99 -16.42
C PHE A 393 -4.72 15.64 -16.15
N ARG A 394 -5.43 14.56 -16.49
CA ARG A 394 -4.90 13.20 -16.41
C ARG A 394 -5.30 12.45 -17.66
N ILE A 395 -4.36 11.70 -18.20
CA ILE A 395 -4.66 10.66 -19.18
C ILE A 395 -4.22 9.33 -18.62
N SER A 396 -5.08 8.34 -18.68
CA SER A 396 -4.70 6.96 -18.40
C SER A 396 -5.26 6.03 -19.44
N GLY A 397 -4.46 5.00 -19.77
CA GLY A 397 -4.81 3.94 -20.68
C GLY A 397 -4.18 2.65 -20.23
N VAL A 398 -4.90 1.54 -20.40
CA VAL A 398 -4.42 0.19 -20.14
C VAL A 398 -4.88 -0.74 -21.25
N TYR A 399 -3.96 -1.52 -21.74
CA TYR A 399 -4.20 -2.68 -22.59
C TYR A 399 -3.89 -3.94 -21.79
N VAL A 400 -4.81 -4.88 -21.80
CA VAL A 400 -4.63 -6.22 -21.22
C VAL A 400 -4.96 -7.23 -22.30
N GLY A 401 -3.98 -7.97 -22.74
CA GLY A 401 -4.13 -8.99 -23.79
C GLY A 401 -5.07 -10.12 -23.34
N ASP A 402 -5.66 -10.83 -24.29
CA ASP A 402 -6.62 -11.90 -24.01
C ASP A 402 -6.01 -13.03 -23.20
N ASN A 403 -4.74 -13.34 -23.46
CA ASN A 403 -4.00 -14.43 -22.83
C ASN A 403 -3.04 -13.95 -21.74
N TYR A 404 -3.09 -12.66 -21.37
CA TYR A 404 -2.30 -12.17 -20.24
C TYR A 404 -2.82 -12.76 -18.93
N ARG A 405 -1.95 -13.44 -18.21
CA ARG A 405 -2.27 -14.15 -16.98
C ARG A 405 -1.21 -13.88 -15.92
N SER A 406 -1.64 -13.60 -14.71
CA SER A 406 -0.77 -13.57 -13.53
C SER A 406 -1.49 -14.26 -12.37
N ASP A 407 -1.05 -15.48 -12.04
CA ASP A 407 -1.70 -16.29 -10.99
C ASP A 407 -1.49 -15.73 -9.60
N LEU A 408 -0.40 -15.01 -9.39
CA LEU A 408 -0.15 -14.27 -8.16
C LEU A 408 -0.65 -12.81 -8.23
N GLY A 409 -1.41 -12.46 -9.27
CA GLY A 409 -1.91 -11.13 -9.52
C GLY A 409 -3.42 -10.99 -9.33
N PHE A 410 -3.88 -9.77 -9.58
CA PHE A 410 -5.29 -9.42 -9.64
C PHE A 410 -5.57 -8.75 -10.99
N ILE A 411 -6.04 -9.54 -11.95
CA ILE A 411 -6.37 -9.11 -13.31
C ILE A 411 -7.88 -9.13 -13.44
N LYS A 412 -8.46 -7.94 -13.43
CA LYS A 412 -9.92 -7.79 -13.39
C LYS A 412 -10.60 -8.24 -14.68
N ARG A 413 -9.98 -7.97 -15.83
CA ARG A 413 -10.52 -8.28 -17.15
C ARG A 413 -9.40 -8.36 -18.17
N THR A 414 -9.43 -9.37 -19.03
CA THR A 414 -8.52 -9.52 -20.17
C THR A 414 -9.20 -9.12 -21.48
N GLY A 415 -8.45 -9.01 -22.56
CA GLY A 415 -8.95 -8.66 -23.90
C GLY A 415 -9.54 -7.27 -23.97
N ILE A 416 -8.91 -6.28 -23.33
CA ILE A 416 -9.41 -4.91 -23.28
C ILE A 416 -8.33 -3.89 -23.66
N LEU A 417 -8.79 -2.81 -24.29
CA LEU A 417 -8.13 -1.52 -24.34
C LEU A 417 -9.05 -0.50 -23.66
N LYS A 418 -8.63 0.05 -22.55
CA LYS A 418 -9.37 1.06 -21.78
C LYS A 418 -8.63 2.37 -21.81
N ILE A 419 -9.33 3.46 -22.08
CA ILE A 419 -8.80 4.83 -22.02
C ILE A 419 -9.75 5.67 -21.18
N ASN A 420 -9.18 6.43 -20.25
CA ASN A 420 -9.95 7.35 -19.42
C ASN A 420 -9.17 8.66 -19.18
N PRO A 421 -9.32 9.63 -20.09
CA PRO A 421 -8.86 10.99 -19.84
C PRO A 421 -9.71 11.64 -18.76
N ASP A 422 -9.12 12.55 -18.01
CA ASP A 422 -9.76 13.28 -16.95
C ASP A 422 -9.30 14.73 -17.03
N ILE A 423 -10.24 15.66 -17.03
CA ILE A 423 -9.96 17.09 -16.99
C ILE A 423 -10.79 17.75 -15.88
N GLY A 424 -10.11 18.49 -15.03
CA GLY A 424 -10.73 19.19 -13.92
C GLY A 424 -10.24 20.64 -13.83
N TYR A 425 -11.14 21.56 -13.54
CA TYR A 425 -10.79 22.95 -13.28
C TYR A 425 -11.29 23.38 -11.91
N THR A 426 -10.36 23.91 -11.10
CA THR A 426 -10.63 24.41 -9.75
C THR A 426 -10.72 25.92 -9.76
N PHE A 427 -11.84 26.44 -9.30
CA PHE A 427 -12.11 27.86 -9.09
C PHE A 427 -11.85 28.19 -7.61
N TRP A 428 -11.31 29.39 -7.38
CA TRP A 428 -10.99 29.91 -6.05
C TRP A 428 -11.71 31.27 -5.84
N PRO A 429 -13.02 31.25 -5.59
CA PRO A 429 -13.79 32.48 -5.46
C PRO A 429 -13.42 33.24 -4.18
N GLU A 430 -13.33 34.55 -4.28
CA GLU A 430 -13.16 35.47 -3.14
C GLU A 430 -14.49 35.74 -2.44
N ASN A 431 -15.08 34.71 -1.83
CA ASN A 431 -16.33 34.89 -1.08
C ASN A 431 -16.23 34.30 0.33
N LYS A 432 -17.15 34.67 1.24
CA LYS A 432 -17.15 34.28 2.64
C LYS A 432 -17.65 32.83 2.87
N LYS A 433 -18.23 32.19 1.87
CA LYS A 433 -18.88 30.88 2.05
C LYS A 433 -18.08 29.74 1.40
N LEU A 434 -17.59 29.95 0.19
CA LEU A 434 -16.96 28.91 -0.62
C LEU A 434 -15.47 29.19 -0.77
N GLN A 435 -14.64 28.27 -0.29
CA GLN A 435 -13.18 28.34 -0.42
C GLN A 435 -12.72 28.00 -1.84
N SER A 436 -13.26 26.90 -2.38
CA SER A 436 -12.99 26.47 -3.74
C SER A 436 -14.11 25.58 -4.26
N HIS A 437 -14.23 25.48 -5.58
CA HIS A 437 -15.00 24.41 -6.20
C HIS A 437 -14.32 23.90 -7.46
N LYS A 438 -14.43 22.59 -7.70
CA LYS A 438 -13.85 21.90 -8.84
C LYS A 438 -14.96 21.30 -9.69
N ILE A 439 -14.85 21.46 -10.99
CA ILE A 439 -15.63 20.71 -11.98
C ILE A 439 -14.67 19.74 -12.65
N GLU A 440 -15.05 18.48 -12.72
CA GLU A 440 -14.24 17.42 -13.30
C GLU A 440 -15.09 16.55 -14.23
N VAL A 441 -14.53 16.20 -15.37
CA VAL A 441 -15.18 15.32 -16.35
C VAL A 441 -14.21 14.23 -16.75
N THR A 442 -14.65 12.98 -16.61
CA THR A 442 -13.88 11.77 -16.88
C THR A 442 -14.67 10.84 -17.80
N PRO A 443 -14.50 10.90 -19.12
CA PRO A 443 -14.98 9.84 -20.01
C PRO A 443 -14.19 8.56 -19.76
N VAL A 444 -14.86 7.42 -19.80
CA VAL A 444 -14.26 6.09 -19.74
C VAL A 444 -14.74 5.32 -20.96
N ILE A 445 -13.81 4.82 -21.74
CA ILE A 445 -14.08 4.10 -22.99
C ILE A 445 -13.30 2.80 -22.99
N ILE A 446 -13.99 1.69 -23.25
CA ILE A 446 -13.40 0.34 -23.27
C ILE A 446 -13.72 -0.34 -24.58
N TRP A 447 -12.71 -0.81 -25.26
CA TRP A 447 -12.82 -1.58 -26.49
C TRP A 447 -12.33 -3.01 -26.30
N ARG A 448 -12.80 -3.88 -27.21
CA ARG A 448 -12.35 -5.27 -27.36
C ARG A 448 -11.47 -5.39 -28.59
N PRO A 449 -10.14 -5.35 -28.46
CA PRO A 449 -9.21 -5.42 -29.61
C PRO A 449 -9.42 -6.64 -30.49
N GLU A 450 -9.75 -7.80 -29.92
CA GLU A 450 -10.01 -9.06 -30.65
C GLU A 450 -11.23 -8.99 -31.56
N LEU A 451 -12.17 -8.14 -31.24
CA LEU A 451 -13.40 -7.91 -32.00
C LEU A 451 -13.26 -6.65 -32.89
N ASN A 452 -12.11 -6.47 -33.53
CA ASN A 452 -11.79 -5.30 -34.36
C ASN A 452 -12.04 -3.95 -33.63
N TYR A 453 -11.64 -3.87 -32.38
CA TYR A 453 -11.85 -2.70 -31.50
C TYR A 453 -13.31 -2.34 -31.31
N GLN A 454 -14.20 -3.34 -31.28
CA GLN A 454 -15.60 -3.10 -30.94
C GLN A 454 -15.71 -2.41 -29.58
N LEU A 455 -16.53 -1.38 -29.51
CA LEU A 455 -16.83 -0.67 -28.28
C LEU A 455 -17.59 -1.61 -27.33
N SER A 456 -17.02 -1.84 -26.15
CA SER A 456 -17.62 -2.71 -25.12
C SER A 456 -18.41 -1.92 -24.11
N ASP A 457 -17.79 -0.89 -23.57
CA ASP A 457 -18.41 -0.07 -22.52
C ASP A 457 -17.98 1.38 -22.68
N TYR A 458 -18.87 2.33 -22.44
CA TYR A 458 -18.53 3.73 -22.30
C TYR A 458 -19.43 4.40 -21.28
N PHE A 459 -18.86 5.35 -20.54
CA PHE A 459 -19.63 6.21 -19.64
C PHE A 459 -18.85 7.49 -19.36
N ILE A 460 -19.53 8.49 -18.89
CA ILE A 460 -18.95 9.77 -18.52
C ILE A 460 -19.27 10.02 -17.05
N ILE A 461 -18.24 10.27 -16.28
CA ILE A 461 -18.36 10.70 -14.88
C ILE A 461 -18.19 12.22 -14.88
N SER A 462 -19.20 12.93 -14.45
CA SER A 462 -19.12 14.38 -14.17
C SER A 462 -19.22 14.56 -12.66
N ARG A 463 -18.28 15.32 -12.10
CA ARG A 463 -18.21 15.56 -10.66
C ARG A 463 -18.11 17.06 -10.41
N TRP A 464 -18.80 17.51 -9.41
CA TRP A 464 -18.62 18.80 -8.79
C TRP A 464 -18.23 18.59 -7.32
N ASP A 465 -17.10 19.18 -6.92
CA ASP A 465 -16.60 19.14 -5.54
C ASP A 465 -16.51 20.59 -5.04
N GLY A 466 -17.18 20.89 -3.94
CA GLY A 466 -17.14 22.20 -3.29
C GLY A 466 -16.50 22.10 -1.91
N GLN A 467 -15.59 23.02 -1.58
CA GLN A 467 -15.07 23.20 -0.23
C GLN A 467 -15.58 24.51 0.34
N PHE A 468 -16.28 24.44 1.46
CA PHE A 468 -16.81 25.59 2.16
C PHE A 468 -15.84 26.10 3.23
N ASN A 469 -15.93 27.39 3.58
CA ASN A 469 -15.04 27.99 4.58
C ASN A 469 -15.32 27.50 6.02
N ASN A 470 -16.49 26.89 6.27
CA ASN A 470 -16.80 26.20 7.53
C ASN A 470 -16.27 24.75 7.59
N GLY A 471 -15.60 24.30 6.52
CA GLY A 471 -15.01 22.97 6.43
C GLY A 471 -15.91 21.88 5.85
N ASP A 472 -17.14 22.20 5.49
CA ASP A 472 -18.02 21.27 4.74
C ASP A 472 -17.52 21.06 3.31
N SER A 473 -17.82 19.88 2.75
CA SER A 473 -17.49 19.53 1.36
C SER A 473 -18.60 18.71 0.72
#